data_4a12e37b610b71432532ca1feb16e6f5
#
_entry.id   4a12e37b610b71432532ca1feb16e6f5
#
_cell.length_a   1.000
_cell.length_b   1.000
_cell.length_c   1.000
_cell.angle_alpha   90.00
_cell.angle_beta   90.00
_cell.angle_gamma   90.00
#
_symmetry.space_group_name_H-M   'P 1'
#
loop_
_entity.id
_entity.type
_entity.pdbx_description
1 polymer ?
#
loop_
_entity_poly.entity_id
_entity_poly.type
_entity_poly.pdbx_seq_one_letter_code
_entity_poly.pdbx_strand_id
1 'polypeptide(L)'
;MKIAVYPGSFDPITNGHLEILKRALNIFDKVIMLVAVNPNKKSRFSAEERVAMIKEAVNDERVVVDSYQGLTVEYAKKHGASHLIRGLRAVTDFEYEFSLASANDFIDSSVDTVFLMSKAEKSFINSSMIMELYQSGVDVSALVPASVLKRLK
;
A
#
# COMPACT_ATOMS: atom_id res chain seq x y z
N MET A 1 2.01 -13.58 17.69
CA MET A 1 1.56 -13.31 16.32
C MET A 1 2.30 -12.09 15.78
N LYS A 2 2.92 -12.23 14.63
CA LYS A 2 3.60 -11.11 13.95
C LYS A 2 2.62 -10.38 13.06
N ILE A 3 2.30 -9.15 13.42
CA ILE A 3 1.37 -8.29 12.67
C ILE A 3 2.14 -7.13 12.08
N ALA A 4 1.90 -6.84 10.81
CA ALA A 4 2.45 -5.69 10.14
C ALA A 4 1.35 -4.83 9.52
N VAL A 5 1.63 -3.53 9.38
CA VAL A 5 0.78 -2.61 8.66
C VAL A 5 1.46 -2.27 7.33
N TYR A 6 0.72 -2.41 6.25
CA TYR A 6 1.16 -1.97 4.93
C TYR A 6 0.38 -0.70 4.57
N PRO A 7 0.97 0.47 4.83
CA PRO A 7 0.29 1.74 4.58
C PRO A 7 0.55 2.23 3.16
N GLY A 8 -0.39 2.97 2.63
CA GLY A 8 -0.26 3.64 1.35
C GLY A 8 -1.51 4.39 0.98
N SER A 9 -1.44 5.22 -0.04
CA SER A 9 -2.64 5.88 -0.55
C SER A 9 -3.52 4.90 -1.33
N PHE A 10 -2.92 3.92 -2.00
CA PHE A 10 -3.65 2.90 -2.79
C PHE A 10 -4.74 3.51 -3.66
N ASP A 11 -4.36 4.42 -4.50
CA ASP A 11 -5.28 5.28 -5.26
C ASP A 11 -5.05 5.21 -6.78
N PRO A 12 -5.37 4.08 -7.40
CA PRO A 12 -5.92 2.84 -6.84
C PRO A 12 -4.84 1.82 -6.42
N ILE A 13 -5.27 0.74 -5.81
CA ILE A 13 -4.45 -0.46 -5.58
C ILE A 13 -3.99 -1.03 -6.93
N THR A 14 -2.77 -1.52 -6.98
CA THR A 14 -2.19 -2.08 -8.22
C THR A 14 -1.74 -3.52 -8.00
N ASN A 15 -1.44 -4.21 -9.08
CA ASN A 15 -0.87 -5.56 -9.00
C ASN A 15 0.52 -5.55 -8.33
N GLY A 16 1.24 -4.42 -8.44
CA GLY A 16 2.50 -4.25 -7.71
C GLY A 16 2.30 -4.25 -6.20
N HIS A 17 1.30 -3.54 -5.71
CA HIS A 17 0.95 -3.54 -4.29
C HIS A 17 0.52 -4.94 -3.82
N LEU A 18 -0.28 -5.63 -4.62
CA LEU A 18 -0.76 -6.97 -4.29
C LEU A 18 0.39 -8.00 -4.23
N GLU A 19 1.39 -7.84 -5.06
CA GLU A 19 2.58 -8.69 -5.03
C GLU A 19 3.37 -8.49 -3.73
N ILE A 20 3.57 -7.25 -3.33
CA ILE A 20 4.23 -6.93 -2.05
C ILE A 20 3.44 -7.53 -0.89
N LEU A 21 2.12 -7.38 -0.90
CA LEU A 21 1.25 -7.96 0.12
C LEU A 21 1.42 -9.48 0.20
N LYS A 22 1.40 -10.15 -0.95
CA LYS A 22 1.55 -11.61 -1.00
C LYS A 22 2.87 -12.06 -0.39
N ARG A 23 3.94 -11.34 -0.67
CA ARG A 23 5.27 -11.65 -0.12
C ARG A 23 5.35 -11.34 1.38
N ALA A 24 4.70 -10.27 1.82
CA ALA A 24 4.63 -9.92 3.22
C ALA A 24 3.92 -11.01 4.04
N LEU A 25 2.92 -11.67 3.47
CA LEU A 25 2.19 -12.76 4.12
C LEU A 25 3.06 -14.02 4.31
N ASN A 26 4.21 -14.11 3.67
CA ASN A 26 5.19 -15.17 3.93
C ASN A 26 6.05 -14.85 5.16
N ILE A 27 6.03 -13.62 5.62
CA ILE A 27 6.86 -13.16 6.75
C ILE A 27 6.00 -12.94 7.99
N PHE A 28 4.82 -12.36 7.80
CA PHE A 28 3.93 -11.96 8.89
C PHE A 28 2.68 -12.84 8.95
N ASP A 29 2.19 -13.04 10.17
CA ASP A 29 0.99 -13.84 10.39
C ASP A 29 -0.28 -13.08 9.96
N LYS A 30 -0.23 -11.76 10.03
CA LYS A 30 -1.34 -10.88 9.67
C LYS A 30 -0.82 -9.59 9.08
N VAL A 31 -1.46 -9.10 8.05
CA VAL A 31 -1.13 -7.80 7.44
C VAL A 31 -2.39 -6.93 7.41
N ILE A 32 -2.25 -5.70 7.89
CA ILE A 32 -3.29 -4.69 7.80
C ILE A 32 -2.94 -3.77 6.62
N MET A 33 -3.75 -3.84 5.56
CA MET A 33 -3.65 -2.89 4.44
C MET A 33 -4.31 -1.60 4.89
N LEU A 34 -3.52 -0.55 5.04
CA LEU A 34 -4.00 0.71 5.61
C LEU A 34 -4.04 1.80 4.54
N VAL A 35 -5.24 2.19 4.17
CA VAL A 35 -5.45 3.33 3.27
C VAL A 35 -5.20 4.61 4.06
N ALA A 36 -4.11 5.29 3.75
CA ALA A 36 -3.77 6.56 4.39
C ALA A 36 -4.64 7.68 3.80
N VAL A 37 -5.33 8.40 4.67
CA VAL A 37 -6.19 9.52 4.29
C VAL A 37 -5.48 10.81 4.64
N ASN A 38 -5.15 11.62 3.63
CA ASN A 38 -4.59 12.95 3.83
C ASN A 38 -5.64 13.99 3.40
N PRO A 39 -6.23 14.75 4.35
CA PRO A 39 -7.28 15.71 4.02
C PRO A 39 -6.81 16.86 3.14
N ASN A 40 -5.49 17.10 3.09
CA ASN A 40 -4.90 18.18 2.27
C ASN A 40 -4.56 17.73 0.85
N LYS A 41 -4.78 16.45 0.53
CA LYS A 41 -4.47 15.90 -0.78
C LYS A 41 -5.73 15.39 -1.45
N LYS A 42 -5.94 15.82 -2.71
CA LYS A 42 -7.06 15.34 -3.51
C LYS A 42 -6.74 13.93 -4.04
N SER A 43 -7.57 12.95 -3.69
CA SER A 43 -7.45 11.60 -4.18
C SER A 43 -8.34 11.37 -5.41
N ARG A 44 -8.01 10.37 -6.23
CA ARG A 44 -8.80 9.96 -7.39
C ARG A 44 -10.07 9.23 -6.98
N PHE A 45 -9.94 8.38 -5.96
CA PHE A 45 -11.05 7.62 -5.38
C PHE A 45 -11.21 8.00 -3.91
N SER A 46 -12.43 7.94 -3.41
CA SER A 46 -12.69 8.17 -1.98
C SER A 46 -12.00 7.09 -1.13
N ALA A 47 -11.84 7.36 0.16
CA ALA A 47 -11.27 6.36 1.08
C ALA A 47 -12.11 5.07 1.08
N GLU A 48 -13.42 5.20 1.06
CA GLU A 48 -14.36 4.07 1.03
C GLU A 48 -14.20 3.24 -0.23
N GLU A 49 -14.05 3.89 -1.38
CA GLU A 49 -13.83 3.21 -2.66
C GLU A 49 -12.49 2.47 -2.68
N ARG A 50 -11.43 3.12 -2.16
CA ARG A 50 -10.11 2.52 -2.10
C ARG A 50 -10.10 1.28 -1.21
N VAL A 51 -10.74 1.36 -0.04
CA VAL A 51 -10.89 0.21 0.87
C VAL A 51 -11.67 -0.90 0.18
N ALA A 52 -12.78 -0.57 -0.48
CA ALA A 52 -13.61 -1.57 -1.16
C ALA A 52 -12.85 -2.28 -2.28
N MET A 53 -12.07 -1.55 -3.07
CA MET A 53 -11.27 -2.15 -4.14
C MET A 53 -10.25 -3.15 -3.61
N ILE A 54 -9.61 -2.83 -2.49
CA ILE A 54 -8.64 -3.74 -1.86
C ILE A 54 -9.36 -4.98 -1.31
N LYS A 55 -10.46 -4.80 -0.60
CA LYS A 55 -11.24 -5.92 -0.03
C LYS A 55 -11.70 -6.89 -1.11
N GLU A 56 -12.14 -6.37 -2.24
CA GLU A 56 -12.59 -7.22 -3.35
C GLU A 56 -11.43 -7.93 -4.06
N ALA A 57 -10.24 -7.31 -4.06
CA ALA A 57 -9.06 -7.87 -4.71
C ALA A 57 -8.35 -8.94 -3.86
N VAL A 58 -8.53 -8.91 -2.55
CA VAL A 58 -7.80 -9.79 -1.63
C VAL A 58 -8.77 -10.76 -0.97
N ASN A 59 -8.53 -12.06 -1.17
CA ASN A 59 -9.31 -13.12 -0.57
C ASN A 59 -8.40 -13.95 0.35
N ASP A 60 -8.00 -13.35 1.47
CA ASP A 60 -7.14 -14.00 2.46
C ASP A 60 -7.56 -13.49 3.84
N GLU A 61 -7.94 -14.39 4.72
CA GLU A 61 -8.42 -14.06 6.06
C GLU A 61 -7.34 -13.44 6.96
N ARG A 62 -6.06 -13.56 6.56
CA ARG A 62 -4.95 -12.93 7.29
C ARG A 62 -4.81 -11.45 6.96
N VAL A 63 -5.59 -10.93 6.03
CA VAL A 63 -5.53 -9.54 5.60
C VAL A 63 -6.74 -8.78 6.13
N VAL A 64 -6.48 -7.67 6.80
CA VAL A 64 -7.49 -6.71 7.23
C VAL A 64 -7.28 -5.44 6.41
N VAL A 65 -8.35 -4.81 5.97
CA VAL A 65 -8.28 -3.55 5.22
C VAL A 65 -8.97 -2.47 6.03
N ASP A 66 -8.28 -1.35 6.23
CA ASP A 66 -8.78 -0.24 7.01
C ASP A 66 -8.32 1.08 6.40
N SER A 67 -8.89 2.18 6.84
CA SER A 67 -8.45 3.52 6.48
C SER A 67 -8.18 4.33 7.75
N TYR A 68 -7.25 5.27 7.67
CA TYR A 68 -6.86 6.05 8.84
C TYR A 68 -6.35 7.42 8.42
N GLN A 69 -6.79 8.43 9.17
CA GLN A 69 -6.27 9.78 9.06
C GLN A 69 -5.43 10.05 10.31
N GLY A 70 -4.12 10.14 10.14
CA GLY A 70 -3.19 10.34 11.24
C GLY A 70 -1.86 9.64 10.99
N LEU A 71 -1.06 9.54 12.03
CA LEU A 71 0.27 8.92 11.93
C LEU A 71 0.16 7.39 11.88
N THR A 72 0.75 6.82 10.85
CA THR A 72 0.73 5.37 10.61
C THR A 72 1.32 4.59 11.78
N VAL A 73 2.38 5.12 12.39
CA VAL A 73 3.04 4.49 13.55
C VAL A 73 2.10 4.39 14.74
N GLU A 74 1.30 5.42 14.98
CA GLU A 74 0.32 5.39 16.06
C GLU A 74 -0.76 4.35 15.81
N TYR A 75 -1.23 4.27 14.56
CA TYR A 75 -2.18 3.25 14.17
C TYR A 75 -1.60 1.85 14.40
N ALA A 76 -0.38 1.63 13.94
CA ALA A 76 0.30 0.34 14.09
C ALA A 76 0.37 -0.08 15.56
N LYS A 77 0.78 0.83 16.42
CA LYS A 77 0.89 0.57 17.85
C LYS A 77 -0.46 0.22 18.48
N LYS A 78 -1.49 0.96 18.15
CA LYS A 78 -2.85 0.71 18.67
C LYS A 78 -3.40 -0.65 18.25
N HIS A 79 -2.94 -1.17 17.13
CA HIS A 79 -3.43 -2.44 16.57
C HIS A 79 -2.47 -3.61 16.81
N GLY A 80 -1.47 -3.42 17.66
CA GLY A 80 -0.53 -4.47 18.03
C GLY A 80 0.43 -4.87 16.92
N ALA A 81 0.63 -4.01 15.93
CA ALA A 81 1.57 -4.27 14.85
C ALA A 81 2.97 -3.80 15.24
N SER A 82 3.96 -4.64 14.98
CA SER A 82 5.36 -4.36 15.29
C SER A 82 6.15 -3.82 14.10
N HIS A 83 5.59 -3.88 12.90
CA HIS A 83 6.28 -3.52 11.67
C HIS A 83 5.40 -2.76 10.70
N LEU A 84 6.03 -1.85 9.96
CA LEU A 84 5.45 -1.23 8.77
C LEU A 84 6.10 -1.87 7.55
N ILE A 85 5.31 -2.11 6.50
CA ILE A 85 5.80 -2.64 5.23
C ILE A 85 5.81 -1.54 4.21
N ARG A 86 6.91 -1.40 3.49
CA ARG A 86 7.03 -0.47 2.36
C ARG A 86 7.63 -1.20 1.16
N GLY A 87 7.10 -0.95 -0.03
CA GLY A 87 7.66 -1.46 -1.26
C GLY A 87 8.69 -0.49 -1.83
N LEU A 88 9.80 -1.01 -2.36
CA LEU A 88 10.82 -0.21 -3.04
C LEU A 88 10.88 -0.61 -4.51
N ARG A 89 10.81 0.37 -5.41
CA ARG A 89 10.87 0.16 -6.86
C ARG A 89 12.18 0.64 -7.47
N ALA A 90 12.79 1.68 -6.89
CA ALA A 90 14.01 2.29 -7.42
C ALA A 90 14.81 2.94 -6.30
N VAL A 91 16.06 3.30 -6.61
CA VAL A 91 16.97 3.97 -5.65
C VAL A 91 16.38 5.32 -5.18
N THR A 92 15.72 6.03 -6.08
CA THR A 92 15.06 7.30 -5.74
C THR A 92 13.92 7.13 -4.74
N ASP A 93 13.20 6.01 -4.81
CA ASP A 93 12.19 5.66 -3.81
C ASP A 93 12.85 5.45 -2.44
N PHE A 94 14.02 4.84 -2.43
CA PHE A 94 14.74 4.51 -1.19
C PHE A 94 15.08 5.77 -0.39
N GLU A 95 15.51 6.84 -1.02
CA GLU A 95 15.84 8.08 -0.31
C GLU A 95 14.64 8.63 0.45
N TYR A 96 13.49 8.71 -0.20
CA TYR A 96 12.25 9.15 0.44
C TYR A 96 11.81 8.18 1.53
N GLU A 97 11.81 6.88 1.23
CA GLU A 97 11.39 5.84 2.15
C GLU A 97 12.30 5.75 3.37
N PHE A 98 13.61 5.95 3.18
CA PHE A 98 14.56 5.99 4.28
C PHE A 98 14.26 7.15 5.24
N SER A 99 13.99 8.34 4.69
CA SER A 99 13.62 9.50 5.49
C SER A 99 12.33 9.28 6.26
N LEU A 100 11.34 8.66 5.62
CA LEU A 100 10.07 8.34 6.25
C LEU A 100 10.26 7.31 7.37
N ALA A 101 11.04 6.27 7.13
CA ALA A 101 11.34 5.26 8.14
C ALA A 101 12.07 5.86 9.33
N SER A 102 13.01 6.77 9.09
CA SER A 102 13.73 7.46 10.15
C SER A 102 12.80 8.35 10.98
N ALA A 103 11.87 9.04 10.34
CA ALA A 103 10.87 9.85 11.03
C ALA A 103 9.95 8.98 11.89
N ASN A 104 9.52 7.83 11.36
CA ASN A 104 8.67 6.90 12.10
C ASN A 104 9.41 6.32 13.31
N ASP A 105 10.68 5.98 13.15
CA ASP A 105 11.52 5.49 14.25
C ASP A 105 11.67 6.55 15.35
N PHE A 106 11.79 7.80 14.97
CA PHE A 106 11.85 8.91 15.92
C PHE A 106 10.55 9.04 16.71
N ILE A 107 9.40 8.84 16.06
CA ILE A 107 8.09 8.93 16.74
C ILE A 107 7.89 7.76 17.69
N ASP A 108 8.20 6.55 17.25
CA ASP A 108 8.06 5.34 18.08
C ASP A 108 9.01 4.26 17.56
N SER A 109 10.12 4.07 18.26
CA SER A 109 11.14 3.10 17.89
C SER A 109 10.72 1.63 18.09
N SER A 110 9.56 1.38 18.72
CA SER A 110 9.05 0.02 18.88
C SER A 110 8.41 -0.54 17.62
N VAL A 111 8.17 0.31 16.61
CA VAL A 111 7.60 -0.10 15.32
C VAL A 111 8.69 0.04 14.25
N ASP A 112 9.14 -1.09 13.73
CA ASP A 112 10.21 -1.13 12.74
C ASP A 112 9.66 -1.11 11.32
N THR A 113 10.49 -0.75 10.33
CA THR A 113 10.10 -0.72 8.92
C THR A 113 10.81 -1.84 8.17
N VAL A 114 10.04 -2.60 7.39
CA VAL A 114 10.55 -3.63 6.49
C VAL A 114 10.35 -3.17 5.05
N PHE A 115 11.43 -3.15 4.29
CA PHE A 115 11.39 -2.82 2.87
C PHE A 115 11.39 -4.11 2.04
N LEU A 116 10.46 -4.21 1.13
CA LEU A 116 10.41 -5.30 0.16
C LEU A 116 10.62 -4.71 -1.24
N MET A 117 11.60 -5.22 -1.94
CA MET A 117 11.88 -4.75 -3.30
C MET A 117 10.87 -5.32 -4.27
N SER A 118 10.28 -4.46 -5.09
CA SER A 118 9.43 -4.93 -6.19
C SER A 118 10.27 -5.67 -7.22
N LYS A 119 9.65 -6.59 -7.95
CA LYS A 119 10.32 -7.29 -9.02
C LYS A 119 10.58 -6.35 -10.20
N ALA A 120 11.71 -6.55 -10.90
CA ALA A 120 12.15 -5.66 -11.98
C ALA A 120 11.07 -5.44 -13.06
N GLU A 121 10.36 -6.48 -13.42
CA GLU A 121 9.29 -6.43 -14.43
C GLU A 121 8.10 -5.57 -14.02
N LYS A 122 7.94 -5.27 -12.72
CA LYS A 122 6.84 -4.46 -12.18
C LYS A 122 7.33 -3.17 -11.53
N SER A 123 8.61 -2.86 -11.64
CA SER A 123 9.20 -1.69 -10.98
C SER A 123 8.69 -0.35 -11.50
N PHE A 124 8.16 -0.30 -12.74
CA PHE A 124 7.58 0.91 -13.31
C PHE A 124 6.14 1.14 -12.89
N ILE A 125 5.50 0.14 -12.26
CA ILE A 125 4.07 0.21 -11.92
C ILE A 125 3.87 1.09 -10.69
N ASN A 126 3.16 2.21 -10.87
CA ASN A 126 2.62 3.00 -9.79
C ASN A 126 1.24 3.52 -10.19
N SER A 127 0.45 3.92 -9.22
CA SER A 127 -0.93 4.33 -9.45
C SER A 127 -1.05 5.50 -10.43
N SER A 128 -0.17 6.49 -10.32
CA SER A 128 -0.20 7.66 -11.20
C SER A 128 0.10 7.30 -12.65
N MET A 129 1.12 6.47 -12.88
CA MET A 129 1.48 6.01 -14.22
C MET A 129 0.33 5.20 -14.84
N ILE A 130 -0.29 4.32 -14.07
CA ILE A 130 -1.41 3.51 -14.54
C ILE A 130 -2.56 4.41 -14.97
N MET A 131 -2.88 5.44 -14.19
CA MET A 131 -3.97 6.35 -14.52
C MET A 131 -3.66 7.17 -15.76
N GLU A 132 -2.41 7.60 -15.95
CA GLU A 132 -1.98 8.27 -17.17
C GLU A 132 -2.15 7.37 -18.39
N LEU A 133 -1.71 6.12 -18.30
CA LEU A 133 -1.85 5.14 -19.38
C LEU A 133 -3.33 4.91 -19.72
N TYR A 134 -4.16 4.73 -18.70
CA TYR A 134 -5.58 4.52 -18.87
C TYR A 134 -6.24 5.71 -19.58
N GLN A 135 -5.93 6.93 -19.14
CA GLN A 135 -6.47 8.16 -19.74
C GLN A 135 -6.03 8.35 -21.19
N SER A 136 -4.88 7.78 -21.54
CA SER A 136 -4.34 7.80 -22.90
C SER A 136 -4.87 6.66 -23.78
N GLY A 137 -5.82 5.88 -23.29
CA GLY A 137 -6.45 4.81 -24.03
C GLY A 137 -5.73 3.46 -23.99
N VAL A 138 -4.74 3.32 -23.11
CA VAL A 138 -4.01 2.06 -22.97
C VAL A 138 -4.80 1.09 -22.08
N ASP A 139 -4.82 -0.18 -22.47
CA ASP A 139 -5.42 -1.25 -21.67
C ASP A 139 -4.53 -1.54 -20.45
N VAL A 140 -5.05 -1.28 -19.26
CA VAL A 140 -4.31 -1.47 -18.00
C VAL A 140 -4.76 -2.73 -17.24
N SER A 141 -5.51 -3.63 -17.88
CA SER A 141 -6.05 -4.82 -17.23
C SER A 141 -4.97 -5.75 -16.66
N ALA A 142 -3.76 -5.73 -17.21
CA ALA A 142 -2.63 -6.51 -16.69
C ALA A 142 -1.96 -5.86 -15.48
N LEU A 143 -2.30 -4.62 -15.14
CA LEU A 143 -1.61 -3.82 -14.12
C LEU A 143 -2.42 -3.64 -12.84
N VAL A 144 -3.73 -3.85 -12.91
CA VAL A 144 -4.64 -3.64 -11.78
C VAL A 144 -5.57 -4.83 -11.61
N PRO A 145 -6.06 -5.05 -10.38
CA PRO A 145 -7.05 -6.11 -10.17
C PRO A 145 -8.41 -5.75 -10.77
N ALA A 146 -9.25 -6.76 -10.97
CA ALA A 146 -10.59 -6.59 -11.56
C ALA A 146 -11.45 -5.58 -10.79
N SER A 147 -11.29 -5.51 -9.46
CA SER A 147 -12.03 -4.58 -8.61
C SER A 147 -11.75 -3.10 -8.95
N VAL A 148 -10.53 -2.82 -9.42
CA VAL A 148 -10.17 -1.49 -9.91
C VAL A 148 -10.71 -1.28 -11.32
N LEU A 149 -10.46 -2.26 -12.18
CA LEU A 149 -10.80 -2.15 -13.60
C LEU A 149 -12.28 -1.81 -13.82
N LYS A 150 -13.18 -2.44 -13.07
CA LYS A 150 -14.62 -2.17 -13.18
C LYS A 150 -15.03 -0.76 -12.72
N ARG A 151 -14.17 -0.08 -11.96
CA ARG A 151 -14.42 1.29 -11.47
C ARG A 151 -13.77 2.35 -12.33
N LEU A 152 -12.93 1.97 -13.28
CA LEU A 152 -12.35 2.88 -14.25
C LEU A 152 -13.39 3.16 -15.36
N LYS A 153 -13.56 4.44 -15.70
CA LYS A 153 -14.52 4.87 -16.69
C LYS A 153 -13.91 5.80 -17.71
#